data_11ba260171461d0ec0ffc2c401683e76
#
_entry.id   11ba260171461d0ec0ffc2c401683e76
#
_cell.length_a   1.000
_cell.length_b   1.000
_cell.length_c   1.000
_cell.angle_alpha   90.00
_cell.angle_beta   90.00
_cell.angle_gamma   90.00
#
_symmetry.space_group_name_H-M   'P 1'
#
loop_
_entity.id
_entity.type
_entity.pdbx_description
1 polymer ?
#
loop_
_entity_poly.entity_id
_entity_poly.type
_entity_poly.pdbx_seq_one_letter_code
_entity_poly.pdbx_strand_id
1 'polypeptide(L)'
;MVLSRQVADVLSGYFRKNIRAGMDSPSLFFDEYRSAVYEEAARYKGRYHVRRIKKYGSPVSGDNFSVKEYEDGRLVMMLSDGMGSGSLASCESCMMLDTMEELLEAGFAPEYSIAFANRCMSRRNKGRIFTTFDMVVIDMYDGTMRSFKQGASVTYVIRPGDDGNEVRQITSTTLPVGVLDDAECDMADVKL
;
A
#
# COMPACT_ATOMS: atom_id res chain seq x y z
N MET A 1 25.35 -29.28 18.78
CA MET A 1 24.89 -27.92 19.00
C MET A 1 24.75 -27.22 17.66
N VAL A 2 23.54 -26.76 17.28
CA VAL A 2 23.26 -26.10 16.00
C VAL A 2 22.61 -24.75 16.29
N LEU A 3 23.05 -23.69 15.61
CA LEU A 3 22.44 -22.36 15.70
C LEU A 3 21.14 -22.33 14.88
N SER A 4 20.10 -21.72 15.39
CA SER A 4 18.84 -21.50 14.69
C SER A 4 19.05 -20.79 13.34
N ARG A 5 20.01 -19.86 13.32
CA ARG A 5 20.42 -19.18 12.07
C ARG A 5 20.95 -20.14 11.00
N GLN A 6 21.73 -21.15 11.37
CA GLN A 6 22.25 -22.14 10.41
C GLN A 6 21.12 -22.96 9.80
N VAL A 7 20.09 -23.28 10.60
CA VAL A 7 18.88 -23.94 10.09
C VAL A 7 18.13 -23.02 9.13
N ALA A 8 17.98 -21.74 9.48
CA ALA A 8 17.36 -20.74 8.61
C ALA A 8 18.08 -20.59 7.27
N ASP A 9 19.44 -20.59 7.27
CA ASP A 9 20.25 -20.51 6.06
C ASP A 9 20.02 -21.73 5.15
N VAL A 10 19.95 -22.94 5.71
CA VAL A 10 19.65 -24.17 4.95
C VAL A 10 18.24 -24.13 4.37
N LEU A 11 17.24 -23.74 5.18
CA LEU A 11 15.86 -23.59 4.72
C LEU A 11 15.73 -22.52 3.63
N SER A 12 16.44 -21.42 3.77
CA SER A 12 16.47 -20.35 2.77
C SER A 12 17.00 -20.86 1.42
N GLY A 13 18.06 -21.65 1.46
CA GLY A 13 18.61 -22.29 0.24
C GLY A 13 17.66 -23.30 -0.39
N TYR A 14 17.00 -24.13 0.43
CA TYR A 14 16.06 -25.14 -0.04
C TYR A 14 14.79 -24.54 -0.67
N PHE A 15 14.15 -23.59 0.04
CA PHE A 15 12.91 -22.96 -0.41
C PHE A 15 13.14 -21.81 -1.39
N ARG A 16 14.37 -21.36 -1.58
CA ARG A 16 14.74 -20.15 -2.36
C ARG A 16 14.01 -18.89 -1.87
N LYS A 17 13.84 -18.79 -0.56
CA LYS A 17 13.16 -17.71 0.12
C LYS A 17 14.05 -17.17 1.24
N ASN A 18 13.87 -15.91 1.64
CA ASN A 18 14.54 -15.36 2.79
C ASN A 18 13.84 -15.85 4.06
N ILE A 19 14.43 -16.83 4.76
CA ILE A 19 13.83 -17.45 5.96
C ILE A 19 14.60 -17.01 7.18
N ARG A 20 13.88 -16.68 8.24
CA ARG A 20 14.44 -16.38 9.56
C ARG A 20 13.75 -17.21 10.65
N ALA A 21 14.41 -17.37 11.78
CA ALA A 21 13.77 -17.89 12.96
C ALA A 21 12.75 -16.89 13.52
N GLY A 22 11.57 -17.36 13.86
CA GLY A 22 10.54 -16.55 14.52
C GLY A 22 11.02 -16.09 15.91
N MET A 23 10.38 -15.04 16.44
CA MET A 23 10.81 -14.37 17.68
C MET A 23 10.85 -15.33 18.89
N ASP A 24 9.96 -16.31 18.94
CA ASP A 24 9.86 -17.30 20.03
C ASP A 24 10.72 -18.55 19.80
N SER A 25 11.49 -18.59 18.73
CA SER A 25 12.35 -19.72 18.41
C SER A 25 13.64 -19.69 19.23
N PRO A 26 14.12 -20.84 19.71
CA PRO A 26 15.38 -20.92 20.44
C PRO A 26 16.54 -20.50 19.53
N SER A 27 17.48 -19.72 20.04
CA SER A 27 18.69 -19.32 19.31
C SER A 27 19.68 -20.46 19.06
N LEU A 28 19.61 -21.49 19.92
CA LEU A 28 20.47 -22.66 19.93
C LEU A 28 19.66 -23.95 20.13
N PHE A 29 20.03 -25.01 19.40
CA PHE A 29 19.54 -26.36 19.58
C PHE A 29 20.62 -27.22 20.25
N PHE A 30 20.21 -27.94 21.30
CA PHE A 30 20.98 -28.95 21.99
C PHE A 30 20.38 -30.33 21.67
N ASP A 31 20.89 -31.38 22.29
CA ASP A 31 20.43 -32.77 22.07
C ASP A 31 19.03 -33.08 22.63
N GLU A 32 18.18 -32.07 22.79
CA GLU A 32 16.80 -32.19 23.23
C GLU A 32 15.83 -31.85 22.10
N TYR A 33 14.66 -32.52 22.10
CA TYR A 33 13.59 -32.17 21.17
C TYR A 33 13.02 -30.80 21.54
N ARG A 34 13.13 -29.85 20.59
CA ARG A 34 12.54 -28.51 20.72
C ARG A 34 11.86 -28.12 19.42
N SER A 35 10.75 -27.42 19.55
CA SER A 35 10.07 -26.83 18.42
C SER A 35 10.66 -25.44 18.11
N ALA A 36 10.80 -25.13 16.85
CA ALA A 36 11.15 -23.80 16.37
C ALA A 36 10.27 -23.43 15.19
N VAL A 37 9.86 -22.18 15.13
CA VAL A 37 9.10 -21.61 14.03
C VAL A 37 10.05 -20.84 13.13
N TYR A 38 9.98 -21.11 11.85
CA TYR A 38 10.70 -20.37 10.82
C TYR A 38 9.69 -19.69 9.91
N GLU A 39 9.93 -18.44 9.60
CA GLU A 39 9.04 -17.61 8.80
C GLU A 39 9.79 -16.95 7.63
N GLU A 40 9.09 -16.68 6.56
CA GLU A 40 9.63 -15.88 5.48
C GLU A 40 9.84 -14.44 5.97
N ALA A 41 11.04 -13.92 5.82
CA ALA A 41 11.37 -12.54 6.18
C ALA A 41 11.27 -11.63 4.96
N ALA A 42 10.68 -10.46 5.13
CA ALA A 42 10.66 -9.45 4.09
C ALA A 42 12.08 -9.13 3.62
N ARG A 43 12.27 -9.12 2.31
CA ARG A 43 13.55 -8.84 1.64
C ARG A 43 13.84 -7.35 1.58
N TYR A 44 12.77 -6.55 1.53
CA TYR A 44 12.81 -5.10 1.40
C TYR A 44 12.29 -4.43 2.67
N LYS A 45 12.66 -3.17 2.85
CA LYS A 45 12.11 -2.29 3.90
C LYS A 45 11.74 -0.96 3.28
N GLY A 46 10.53 -0.49 3.55
CA GLY A 46 10.07 0.83 3.13
C GLY A 46 10.53 1.93 4.08
N ARG A 47 10.91 3.07 3.52
CA ARG A 47 11.02 4.34 4.24
C ARG A 47 10.20 5.36 3.48
N TYR A 48 9.38 6.11 4.18
CA TYR A 48 8.55 7.12 3.55
C TYR A 48 8.67 8.46 4.26
N HIS A 49 8.35 9.50 3.53
CA HIS A 49 8.22 10.85 4.05
C HIS A 49 6.98 11.49 3.43
N VAL A 50 6.19 12.18 4.25
CA VAL A 50 4.98 12.87 3.80
C VAL A 50 5.14 14.36 4.05
N ARG A 51 4.83 15.17 3.04
CA ARG A 51 4.75 16.61 3.16
C ARG A 51 3.35 17.07 2.75
N ARG A 52 2.70 17.83 3.62
CA ARG A 52 1.37 18.38 3.40
C ARG A 52 1.42 19.91 3.47
N ILE A 53 0.81 20.57 2.50
CA ILE A 53 0.75 22.03 2.45
C ILE A 53 -0.72 22.43 2.38
N LYS A 54 -1.15 23.28 3.31
CA LYS A 54 -2.51 23.82 3.31
C LYS A 54 -2.61 24.98 2.32
N LYS A 55 -3.76 25.09 1.68
CA LYS A 55 -4.12 26.30 0.94
C LYS A 55 -4.23 27.49 1.90
N TYR A 56 -3.70 28.64 1.49
CA TYR A 56 -3.81 29.87 2.28
C TYR A 56 -5.27 30.20 2.59
N GLY A 57 -5.55 30.51 3.87
CA GLY A 57 -6.90 30.79 4.37
C GLY A 57 -7.77 29.57 4.68
N SER A 58 -7.31 28.34 4.40
CA SER A 58 -8.04 27.11 4.77
C SER A 58 -7.59 26.60 6.14
N PRO A 59 -8.52 26.20 7.04
CA PRO A 59 -8.18 25.63 8.34
C PRO A 59 -7.54 24.24 8.21
N VAL A 60 -7.95 23.46 7.19
CA VAL A 60 -7.49 22.09 6.92
C VAL A 60 -7.19 21.91 5.44
N SER A 61 -6.35 20.93 5.09
CA SER A 61 -6.15 20.49 3.71
C SER A 61 -7.23 19.51 3.31
N GLY A 62 -7.66 19.52 2.04
CA GLY A 62 -8.51 18.49 1.45
C GLY A 62 -7.82 17.16 1.27
N ASP A 63 -6.47 17.16 1.21
CA ASP A 63 -5.68 15.96 1.01
C ASP A 63 -5.55 15.15 2.30
N ASN A 64 -5.67 13.86 2.20
CA ASN A 64 -5.34 12.90 3.25
C ASN A 64 -4.47 11.78 2.69
N PHE A 65 -3.74 11.10 3.57
CA PHE A 65 -2.88 9.99 3.20
C PHE A 65 -2.91 8.92 4.30
N SER A 66 -2.59 7.70 3.91
CA SER A 66 -2.37 6.58 4.81
C SER A 66 -1.14 5.79 4.37
N VAL A 67 -0.38 5.27 5.33
CA VAL A 67 0.74 4.35 5.09
C VAL A 67 0.67 3.25 6.13
N LYS A 68 0.56 2.01 5.68
CA LYS A 68 0.40 0.85 6.56
C LYS A 68 1.21 -0.35 6.08
N GLU A 69 1.92 -0.97 7.01
CA GLU A 69 2.54 -2.28 6.81
C GLU A 69 1.60 -3.35 7.34
N TYR A 70 1.30 -4.36 6.51
CA TYR A 70 0.46 -5.49 6.85
C TYR A 70 1.31 -6.69 7.26
N GLU A 71 0.75 -7.57 8.11
CA GLU A 71 1.45 -8.77 8.61
C GLU A 71 1.86 -9.74 7.49
N ASP A 72 1.17 -9.69 6.36
CA ASP A 72 1.47 -10.48 5.17
C ASP A 72 2.63 -9.93 4.33
N GLY A 73 3.33 -8.91 4.83
CA GLY A 73 4.50 -8.31 4.18
C GLY A 73 4.17 -7.29 3.10
N ARG A 74 2.92 -6.84 3.00
CA ARG A 74 2.56 -5.75 2.12
C ARG A 74 2.75 -4.39 2.78
N LEU A 75 3.38 -3.45 2.08
CA LEU A 75 3.36 -2.03 2.40
C LEU A 75 2.34 -1.35 1.49
N VAL A 76 1.31 -0.76 2.08
CA VAL A 76 0.26 -0.02 1.37
C VAL A 76 0.40 1.46 1.66
N MET A 77 0.47 2.27 0.60
CA MET A 77 0.45 3.73 0.70
C MET A 77 -0.73 4.25 -0.10
N MET A 78 -1.52 5.12 0.50
CA MET A 78 -2.70 5.71 -0.11
C MET A 78 -2.68 7.23 0.02
N LEU A 79 -3.15 7.91 -1.02
CA LEU A 79 -3.33 9.34 -1.08
C LEU A 79 -4.70 9.65 -1.68
N SER A 80 -5.43 10.57 -1.08
CA SER A 80 -6.73 11.02 -1.56
C SER A 80 -6.83 12.54 -1.43
N ASP A 81 -7.20 13.21 -2.51
CA ASP A 81 -7.44 14.67 -2.57
C ASP A 81 -8.94 14.92 -2.75
N GLY A 82 -9.57 15.45 -1.71
CA GLY A 82 -11.00 15.80 -1.69
C GLY A 82 -11.26 17.06 -2.49
N MET A 83 -12.29 17.01 -3.34
CA MET A 83 -12.66 18.14 -4.18
C MET A 83 -12.99 19.39 -3.36
N GLY A 84 -12.38 20.51 -3.74
CA GLY A 84 -12.59 21.80 -3.11
C GLY A 84 -11.57 22.11 -2.02
N SER A 85 -12.01 22.67 -0.90
CA SER A 85 -11.14 23.00 0.23
C SER A 85 -11.90 23.00 1.56
N GLY A 86 -11.14 22.88 2.65
CA GLY A 86 -11.71 22.92 4.00
C GLY A 86 -12.21 21.57 4.50
N SER A 87 -13.06 21.60 5.52
CA SER A 87 -13.47 20.40 6.27
C SER A 87 -14.24 19.38 5.45
N LEU A 88 -15.04 19.83 4.48
CA LEU A 88 -15.83 18.92 3.65
C LEU A 88 -14.92 18.09 2.72
N ALA A 89 -14.01 18.73 2.01
CA ALA A 89 -13.03 18.05 1.17
C ALA A 89 -12.16 17.07 1.99
N SER A 90 -11.71 17.52 3.17
CA SER A 90 -10.95 16.66 4.08
C SER A 90 -11.75 15.47 4.60
N CYS A 91 -13.04 15.63 4.85
CA CYS A 91 -13.92 14.56 5.31
C CYS A 91 -14.10 13.49 4.21
N GLU A 92 -14.29 13.89 2.96
CA GLU A 92 -14.47 12.97 1.84
C GLU A 92 -13.21 12.16 1.56
N SER A 93 -12.05 12.80 1.51
CA SER A 93 -10.77 12.10 1.31
C SER A 93 -10.43 11.19 2.50
N CYS A 94 -10.72 11.60 3.74
CA CYS A 94 -10.55 10.75 4.92
C CYS A 94 -11.44 9.50 4.85
N MET A 95 -12.73 9.69 4.54
CA MET A 95 -13.66 8.58 4.44
C MET A 95 -13.26 7.56 3.36
N MET A 96 -12.71 8.02 2.22
CA MET A 96 -12.18 7.11 1.22
C MET A 96 -11.06 6.25 1.79
N LEU A 97 -10.10 6.87 2.49
CA LEU A 97 -8.97 6.16 3.09
C LEU A 97 -9.41 5.21 4.20
N ASP A 98 -10.27 5.66 5.12
CA ASP A 98 -10.78 4.84 6.22
C ASP A 98 -11.53 3.60 5.70
N THR A 99 -12.38 3.78 4.68
CA THR A 99 -13.09 2.66 4.03
C THR A 99 -12.13 1.68 3.40
N MET A 100 -11.10 2.17 2.72
CA MET A 100 -10.08 1.31 2.09
C MET A 100 -9.28 0.54 3.14
N GLU A 101 -8.88 1.19 4.23
CA GLU A 101 -8.15 0.53 5.33
C GLU A 101 -8.97 -0.61 5.92
N GLU A 102 -10.23 -0.36 6.28
CA GLU A 102 -11.12 -1.36 6.85
C GLU A 102 -11.31 -2.58 5.93
N LEU A 103 -11.52 -2.34 4.63
CA LEU A 103 -11.69 -3.42 3.67
C LEU A 103 -10.41 -4.23 3.45
N LEU A 104 -9.26 -3.56 3.33
CA LEU A 104 -7.97 -4.23 3.16
C LEU A 104 -7.58 -5.03 4.41
N GLU A 105 -7.87 -4.52 5.62
CA GLU A 105 -7.68 -5.25 6.89
C GLU A 105 -8.60 -6.47 7.00
N ALA A 106 -9.82 -6.36 6.50
CA ALA A 106 -10.76 -7.48 6.42
C ALA A 106 -10.36 -8.53 5.35
N GLY A 107 -9.26 -8.29 4.61
CA GLY A 107 -8.72 -9.22 3.61
C GLY A 107 -9.36 -9.13 2.23
N PHE A 108 -10.13 -8.09 1.95
CA PHE A 108 -10.67 -7.88 0.60
C PHE A 108 -9.56 -7.49 -0.38
N ALA A 109 -9.66 -7.97 -1.62
CA ALA A 109 -8.74 -7.58 -2.67
C ALA A 109 -8.87 -6.09 -3.01
N PRO A 110 -7.75 -5.40 -3.32
CA PRO A 110 -7.74 -3.96 -3.62
C PRO A 110 -8.78 -3.53 -4.65
N GLU A 111 -8.92 -4.28 -5.73
CA GLU A 111 -9.84 -4.01 -6.83
C GLU A 111 -11.31 -3.94 -6.36
N TYR A 112 -11.72 -4.92 -5.55
CA TYR A 112 -13.06 -4.97 -4.99
C TYR A 112 -13.29 -3.86 -3.97
N SER A 113 -12.27 -3.56 -3.15
CA SER A 113 -12.32 -2.52 -2.14
C SER A 113 -12.52 -1.15 -2.78
N ILE A 114 -11.79 -0.83 -3.84
CA ILE A 114 -11.92 0.42 -4.60
C ILE A 114 -13.31 0.52 -5.24
N ALA A 115 -13.78 -0.52 -5.92
CA ALA A 115 -15.09 -0.53 -6.55
C ALA A 115 -16.22 -0.35 -5.52
N PHE A 116 -16.12 -0.99 -4.36
CA PHE A 116 -17.07 -0.85 -3.27
C PHE A 116 -17.07 0.58 -2.70
N ALA A 117 -15.90 1.11 -2.35
CA ALA A 117 -15.75 2.47 -1.82
C ALA A 117 -16.29 3.51 -2.81
N ASN A 118 -15.96 3.38 -4.10
CA ASN A 118 -16.49 4.26 -5.15
C ASN A 118 -18.02 4.26 -5.19
N ARG A 119 -18.65 3.08 -5.18
CA ARG A 119 -20.14 2.98 -5.19
C ARG A 119 -20.77 3.60 -3.94
N CYS A 120 -20.18 3.39 -2.77
CA CYS A 120 -20.66 3.99 -1.53
C CYS A 120 -20.61 5.51 -1.60
N MET A 121 -19.51 6.07 -2.07
CA MET A 121 -19.31 7.52 -2.17
C MET A 121 -20.21 8.15 -3.24
N SER A 122 -20.32 7.54 -4.42
CA SER A 122 -21.19 8.04 -5.50
C SER A 122 -22.64 8.11 -5.07
N ARG A 123 -23.19 7.05 -4.43
CA ARG A 123 -24.59 6.99 -3.99
C ARG A 123 -24.87 7.96 -2.84
N ARG A 124 -23.93 8.12 -1.91
CA ARG A 124 -24.06 9.06 -0.81
C ARG A 124 -24.11 10.51 -1.30
N ASN A 125 -23.22 10.86 -2.21
CA ASN A 125 -23.00 12.24 -2.63
C ASN A 125 -23.79 12.63 -3.87
N LYS A 126 -24.47 11.66 -4.53
CA LYS A 126 -25.19 11.84 -5.80
C LYS A 126 -24.34 12.53 -6.87
N GLY A 127 -23.05 12.17 -6.93
CA GLY A 127 -22.06 12.73 -7.86
C GLY A 127 -21.71 14.21 -7.65
N ARG A 128 -22.05 14.81 -6.50
CA ARG A 128 -21.79 16.23 -6.23
C ARG A 128 -20.45 16.50 -5.57
N ILE A 129 -19.95 15.53 -4.83
CA ILE A 129 -18.67 15.61 -4.11
C ILE A 129 -17.88 14.37 -4.45
N PHE A 130 -16.65 14.54 -4.81
CA PHE A 130 -15.77 13.46 -5.23
C PHE A 130 -14.35 13.68 -4.73
N THR A 131 -13.54 12.65 -4.73
CA THR A 131 -12.15 12.69 -4.32
C THR A 131 -11.30 11.91 -5.31
N THR A 132 -10.04 12.30 -5.46
CA THR A 132 -9.08 11.47 -6.17
C THR A 132 -8.64 10.31 -5.28
N PHE A 133 -8.14 9.24 -5.89
CA PHE A 133 -7.56 8.14 -5.15
C PHE A 133 -6.31 7.60 -5.85
N ASP A 134 -5.23 7.50 -5.10
CA ASP A 134 -3.96 6.92 -5.53
C ASP A 134 -3.50 5.93 -4.45
N MET A 135 -3.30 4.69 -4.84
CA MET A 135 -2.83 3.65 -3.95
C MET A 135 -1.71 2.86 -4.60
N VAL A 136 -0.68 2.56 -3.83
CA VAL A 136 0.34 1.59 -4.18
C VAL A 136 0.39 0.50 -3.13
N VAL A 137 0.45 -0.74 -3.59
CA VAL A 137 0.66 -1.93 -2.78
C VAL A 137 2.00 -2.53 -3.17
N ILE A 138 2.93 -2.56 -2.24
CA ILE A 138 4.29 -3.08 -2.45
C ILE A 138 4.42 -4.39 -1.68
N ASP A 139 4.74 -5.46 -2.39
CA ASP A 139 5.15 -6.72 -1.79
C ASP A 139 6.60 -6.61 -1.31
N MET A 140 6.80 -6.66 0.01
CA MET A 140 8.11 -6.50 0.63
C MET A 140 8.97 -7.78 0.58
N TYR A 141 8.41 -8.90 0.11
CA TYR A 141 9.18 -10.12 -0.10
C TYR A 141 9.90 -10.12 -1.44
N ASP A 142 9.24 -9.63 -2.49
CA ASP A 142 9.78 -9.69 -3.84
C ASP A 142 10.03 -8.33 -4.51
N GLY A 143 9.52 -7.22 -3.94
CA GLY A 143 9.65 -5.86 -4.49
C GLY A 143 8.73 -5.60 -5.67
N THR A 144 7.63 -6.33 -5.81
CA THR A 144 6.59 -6.00 -6.79
C THR A 144 5.70 -4.89 -6.25
N MET A 145 5.42 -3.88 -7.06
CA MET A 145 4.51 -2.80 -6.74
C MET A 145 3.32 -2.84 -7.70
N ARG A 146 2.11 -2.78 -7.14
CA ARG A 146 0.86 -2.59 -7.88
C ARG A 146 0.33 -1.20 -7.56
N SER A 147 0.01 -0.44 -8.59
CA SER A 147 -0.57 0.90 -8.48
C SER A 147 -2.02 0.90 -8.93
N PHE A 148 -2.85 1.63 -8.20
CA PHE A 148 -4.29 1.80 -8.44
C PHE A 148 -4.61 3.29 -8.40
N LYS A 149 -5.24 3.82 -9.44
CA LYS A 149 -5.51 5.26 -9.57
C LYS A 149 -6.92 5.53 -10.07
N GLN A 150 -7.58 6.50 -9.43
CA GLN A 150 -8.84 7.08 -9.89
C GLN A 150 -8.78 8.61 -9.84
N GLY A 151 -8.72 9.25 -11.00
CA GLY A 151 -8.66 10.70 -11.13
C GLY A 151 -7.44 11.35 -10.46
N ALA A 152 -6.42 10.57 -10.12
CA ALA A 152 -5.29 11.02 -9.32
C ALA A 152 -4.16 11.59 -10.17
N SER A 153 -3.35 12.45 -9.57
CA SER A 153 -2.14 13.02 -10.16
C SER A 153 -1.11 11.93 -10.50
N VAL A 154 -0.15 12.26 -11.36
CA VAL A 154 0.90 11.33 -11.79
C VAL A 154 1.76 10.85 -10.61
N THR A 155 2.03 9.55 -10.58
CA THR A 155 3.01 8.92 -9.68
C THR A 155 4.29 8.63 -10.45
N TYR A 156 5.43 8.97 -9.86
CA TYR A 156 6.74 8.73 -10.44
C TYR A 156 7.44 7.60 -9.70
N VAL A 157 7.84 6.56 -10.43
CA VAL A 157 8.72 5.50 -9.92
C VAL A 157 10.11 5.74 -10.48
N ILE A 158 11.08 5.92 -9.59
CA ILE A 158 12.48 6.20 -9.94
C ILE A 158 13.31 5.00 -9.49
N ARG A 159 14.05 4.40 -10.42
CA ARG A 159 14.90 3.23 -10.15
C ARG A 159 16.32 3.52 -10.65
N PRO A 160 17.34 2.92 -10.02
CA PRO A 160 18.67 2.87 -10.60
C PRO A 160 18.63 2.13 -11.94
N GLY A 161 19.22 2.68 -12.97
CA GLY A 161 19.42 2.06 -14.29
C GLY A 161 20.90 2.05 -14.64
N ASP A 162 21.28 1.38 -15.75
CA ASP A 162 22.68 1.22 -16.17
C ASP A 162 23.35 2.57 -16.48
N ASP A 163 22.63 3.51 -17.09
CA ASP A 163 23.12 4.83 -17.49
C ASP A 163 22.60 5.97 -16.60
N GLY A 164 22.09 5.69 -15.42
CA GLY A 164 21.49 6.65 -14.49
C GLY A 164 20.12 6.21 -13.99
N ASN A 165 19.34 7.14 -13.45
CA ASN A 165 18.01 6.83 -12.94
C ASN A 165 16.99 6.70 -14.08
N GLU A 166 16.28 5.57 -14.10
CA GLU A 166 15.08 5.40 -14.92
C GLU A 166 13.86 5.98 -14.19
N VAL A 167 13.06 6.77 -14.92
CA VAL A 167 11.83 7.36 -14.39
C VAL A 167 10.64 6.79 -15.16
N ARG A 168 9.76 6.08 -14.45
CA ARG A 168 8.47 5.62 -14.98
C ARG A 168 7.35 6.48 -14.41
N GLN A 169 6.47 6.98 -15.29
CA GLN A 169 5.27 7.71 -14.92
C GLN A 169 4.07 6.77 -14.93
N ILE A 170 3.24 6.85 -13.88
CA ILE A 170 1.95 6.17 -13.80
C ILE A 170 0.89 7.26 -13.73
N THR A 171 0.08 7.34 -14.77
CA THR A 171 -0.98 8.34 -14.92
C THR A 171 -2.35 7.73 -14.67
N SER A 172 -3.33 8.57 -14.36
CA SER A 172 -4.73 8.21 -14.32
C SER A 172 -5.47 8.86 -15.50
N THR A 173 -6.31 8.10 -16.15
CA THR A 173 -7.21 8.55 -17.21
C THR A 173 -8.67 8.44 -16.81
N THR A 174 -8.94 7.84 -15.67
CA THR A 174 -10.27 7.59 -15.11
C THR A 174 -10.81 8.79 -14.35
N LEU A 175 -12.12 8.78 -14.11
CA LEU A 175 -12.79 9.81 -13.31
C LEU A 175 -12.49 9.61 -11.81
N PRO A 176 -12.49 10.71 -11.02
CA PRO A 176 -12.38 10.62 -9.57
C PRO A 176 -13.44 9.74 -8.93
N VAL A 177 -13.12 9.23 -7.74
CA VAL A 177 -14.02 8.43 -6.91
C VAL A 177 -15.27 9.22 -6.54
N GLY A 178 -16.44 8.60 -6.69
CA GLY A 178 -17.73 9.18 -6.34
C GLY A 178 -18.42 9.96 -7.48
N VAL A 179 -17.80 10.06 -8.67
CA VAL A 179 -18.43 10.71 -9.84
C VAL A 179 -19.44 9.79 -10.50
N LEU A 180 -19.09 8.52 -10.73
CA LEU A 180 -19.95 7.49 -11.32
C LEU A 180 -19.95 6.24 -10.46
N ASP A 181 -21.07 5.52 -10.44
CA ASP A 181 -21.24 4.27 -9.68
C ASP A 181 -20.25 3.17 -10.12
N ASP A 182 -20.00 3.05 -11.41
CA ASP A 182 -19.17 2.02 -12.04
C ASP A 182 -17.92 2.62 -12.70
N ALA A 183 -17.26 3.56 -12.01
CA ALA A 183 -15.99 4.10 -12.48
C ALA A 183 -14.89 3.03 -12.42
N GLU A 184 -14.16 2.88 -13.51
CA GLU A 184 -12.99 2.01 -13.58
C GLU A 184 -11.79 2.61 -12.82
N CYS A 185 -10.88 1.75 -12.39
CA CYS A 185 -9.62 2.13 -11.76
C CYS A 185 -8.46 1.80 -12.72
N ASP A 186 -7.59 2.77 -12.98
CA ASP A 186 -6.34 2.52 -13.70
C ASP A 186 -5.40 1.68 -12.82
N MET A 187 -4.83 0.61 -13.39
CA MET A 187 -3.92 -0.29 -12.70
C MET A 187 -2.60 -0.41 -13.45
N ALA A 188 -1.50 -0.53 -12.71
CA ALA A 188 -0.18 -0.76 -13.27
C ALA A 188 0.68 -1.60 -12.33
N ASP A 189 1.39 -2.58 -12.91
CA ASP A 189 2.38 -3.38 -12.18
C ASP A 189 3.79 -2.86 -12.51
N VAL A 190 4.61 -2.77 -11.47
CA VAL A 190 6.00 -2.31 -11.56
C VAL A 190 6.87 -3.20 -10.69
N LYS A 191 8.01 -3.61 -11.21
CA LYS A 191 9.08 -4.23 -10.41
C LYS A 191 10.00 -3.12 -9.89
N LEU A 192 10.18 -3.04 -8.55
CA LEU A 192 11.06 -2.07 -7.92
C LEU A 192 12.53 -2.53 -7.91
#